data_0034c5fc1c336972b335a57cab1a1d6a
#
_entry.id   0034c5fc1c336972b335a57cab1a1d6a
#
_cell.length_a   1.000
_cell.length_b   1.000
_cell.length_c   1.000
_cell.angle_alpha   90.00
_cell.angle_beta   90.00
_cell.angle_gamma   90.00
#
_symmetry.space_group_name_H-M   'P 1'
#
loop_
_entity.id
_entity.type
_entity.pdbx_description
1 polymer ?
#
loop_
_entity_poly.entity_id
_entity_poly.type
_entity_poly.pdbx_seq_one_letter_code
_entity_poly.pdbx_strand_id
1 'polypeptide(L)'
;MSKIIVVGANHAGTACINTMLDNYPKQHEVVVYDANNNISFLGCGMALWIGRQISRGEGLFYSNPDILSQKGAKICMEHEVLNVDHKNKKVRVKNLKTSEEFEDSYDKLILATGSRPIIPKVPGSNLENVQLVKLYQNAQEVIKKLENPNIKKVVVVGAGYIGVELAEAFERCEKDVSIIDVAPVCLSTYYDEEFANMMRDNLKKHNIKQHYGEMVKEILGNDEGKVRAVVTDKNTYDADMVILCIGFRPNTSMANDIEKFKNGAFLVDRRQQTSAKDVYAIGDCATVYDNATNERQYIALATNAVRSGVVAAHNVCGKKLESIGVQGSNGISIYELKMVSTGLSEARAKAMGMNVNTTSFEDLQKPEFMECENKKVKIKIVYDSATHVILGAQIASEHDVSMAIHLFSLAIQEKVTIEKLALTDIFFLPHFNKPYNYITMAALQAK
;
A
#
# COMPACT_ATOMS: atom_id res chain seq x y z
N MET A 1 -16.75 31.67 -9.46
CA MET A 1 -16.60 30.33 -8.88
C MET A 1 -15.53 29.63 -9.71
N SER A 2 -14.44 29.17 -9.11
CA SER A 2 -13.40 28.49 -9.88
C SER A 2 -13.79 27.04 -10.08
N LYS A 3 -13.42 26.49 -11.25
CA LYS A 3 -13.64 25.10 -11.62
C LYS A 3 -12.44 24.24 -11.23
N ILE A 4 -12.67 23.22 -10.41
CA ILE A 4 -11.68 22.25 -9.97
C ILE A 4 -12.01 20.90 -10.60
N ILE A 5 -11.08 20.36 -11.39
CA ILE A 5 -11.21 18.99 -11.91
C ILE A 5 -10.39 18.05 -11.03
N VAL A 6 -10.99 16.92 -10.62
CA VAL A 6 -10.33 15.81 -9.92
C VAL A 6 -10.34 14.59 -10.83
N VAL A 7 -9.17 14.02 -11.07
CA VAL A 7 -9.00 12.82 -11.91
C VAL A 7 -8.72 11.62 -11.01
N GLY A 8 -9.71 10.76 -10.85
CA GLY A 8 -9.69 9.60 -9.96
C GLY A 8 -10.34 9.87 -8.60
N ALA A 9 -11.17 8.94 -8.15
CA ALA A 9 -11.98 9.05 -6.93
C ALA A 9 -11.86 7.82 -6.00
N ASN A 10 -10.70 7.17 -5.97
CA ASN A 10 -10.43 6.19 -4.93
C ASN A 10 -9.90 6.91 -3.66
N HIS A 11 -9.06 6.33 -2.82
CA HIS A 11 -8.68 6.83 -1.49
C HIS A 11 -8.33 8.33 -1.46
N ALA A 12 -7.33 8.74 -2.26
CA ALA A 12 -6.86 10.13 -2.29
C ALA A 12 -7.93 11.09 -2.84
N GLY A 13 -8.53 10.71 -3.98
CA GLY A 13 -9.57 11.52 -4.64
C GLY A 13 -10.81 11.69 -3.77
N THR A 14 -11.35 10.60 -3.21
CA THR A 14 -12.52 10.66 -2.31
C THR A 14 -12.24 11.51 -1.07
N ALA A 15 -11.06 11.37 -0.44
CA ALA A 15 -10.67 12.20 0.71
C ALA A 15 -10.58 13.70 0.32
N CYS A 16 -9.98 13.98 -0.84
CA CYS A 16 -9.86 15.33 -1.35
C CYS A 16 -11.23 15.96 -1.65
N ILE A 17 -12.10 15.26 -2.36
CA ILE A 17 -13.44 15.69 -2.73
C ILE A 17 -14.27 15.97 -1.46
N ASN A 18 -14.34 15.01 -0.52
CA ASN A 18 -15.05 15.21 0.74
C ASN A 18 -14.51 16.41 1.51
N THR A 19 -13.19 16.56 1.63
CA THR A 19 -12.59 17.71 2.34
C THR A 19 -12.98 19.03 1.69
N MET A 20 -12.98 19.11 0.36
CA MET A 20 -13.43 20.33 -0.35
C MET A 20 -14.91 20.64 -0.09
N LEU A 21 -15.78 19.62 -0.26
CA LEU A 21 -17.23 19.83 -0.15
C LEU A 21 -17.68 20.12 1.29
N ASP A 22 -17.04 19.51 2.28
CA ASP A 22 -17.39 19.69 3.69
C ASP A 22 -16.85 21.02 4.27
N ASN A 23 -15.66 21.48 3.84
CA ASN A 23 -15.04 22.68 4.39
C ASN A 23 -15.25 23.95 3.54
N TYR A 24 -15.55 23.78 2.25
CA TYR A 24 -15.70 24.89 1.29
C TYR A 24 -16.98 24.77 0.47
N PRO A 25 -18.16 24.56 1.10
CA PRO A 25 -19.40 24.28 0.38
C PRO A 25 -19.75 25.43 -0.56
N LYS A 26 -20.08 25.08 -1.82
CA LYS A 26 -20.51 26.01 -2.87
C LYS A 26 -19.50 27.10 -3.27
N GLN A 27 -18.23 27.01 -2.84
CA GLN A 27 -17.20 27.98 -3.24
C GLN A 27 -16.58 27.67 -4.61
N HIS A 28 -16.60 26.41 -5.02
CA HIS A 28 -16.02 25.91 -6.26
C HIS A 28 -16.97 24.98 -7.00
N GLU A 29 -16.86 24.94 -8.33
CA GLU A 29 -17.43 23.87 -9.14
C GLU A 29 -16.44 22.69 -9.10
N VAL A 30 -16.86 21.56 -8.54
CA VAL A 30 -16.02 20.35 -8.44
C VAL A 30 -16.53 19.33 -9.46
N VAL A 31 -15.70 19.00 -10.46
CA VAL A 31 -15.97 17.98 -11.48
C VAL A 31 -14.99 16.84 -11.30
N VAL A 32 -15.50 15.60 -11.27
CA VAL A 32 -14.71 14.39 -11.04
C VAL A 32 -14.82 13.47 -12.23
N TYR A 33 -13.69 13.06 -12.78
CA TYR A 33 -13.59 12.03 -13.81
C TYR A 33 -12.94 10.78 -13.24
N ASP A 34 -13.63 9.65 -13.28
CA ASP A 34 -13.08 8.35 -12.91
C ASP A 34 -13.31 7.34 -14.03
N ALA A 35 -12.25 6.63 -14.40
CA ALA A 35 -12.32 5.60 -15.45
C ALA A 35 -13.05 4.33 -14.99
N ASN A 36 -13.20 4.12 -13.68
CA ASN A 36 -13.91 2.97 -13.12
C ASN A 36 -15.42 3.26 -13.00
N ASN A 37 -16.20 2.22 -12.73
CA ASN A 37 -17.64 2.30 -12.44
C ASN A 37 -17.94 2.39 -10.93
N ASN A 38 -16.91 2.44 -10.10
CA ASN A 38 -17.00 2.55 -8.65
C ASN A 38 -15.90 3.46 -8.09
N ILE A 39 -16.12 3.97 -6.87
CA ILE A 39 -15.17 4.83 -6.14
C ILE A 39 -14.97 4.29 -4.71
N SER A 40 -13.99 4.82 -4.00
CA SER A 40 -13.75 4.52 -2.57
C SER A 40 -13.47 3.04 -2.22
N PHE A 41 -13.05 2.24 -3.19
CA PHE A 41 -12.78 0.82 -3.00
C PHE A 41 -11.58 0.58 -2.07
N LEU A 42 -11.80 -0.16 -0.98
CA LEU A 42 -10.78 -0.63 -0.03
C LEU A 42 -10.03 -1.84 -0.61
N GLY A 43 -9.07 -1.58 -1.50
CA GLY A 43 -8.30 -2.63 -2.15
C GLY A 43 -7.54 -3.55 -1.19
N CYS A 44 -7.15 -3.06 0.00
CA CYS A 44 -6.54 -3.87 1.05
C CYS A 44 -7.49 -4.94 1.65
N GLY A 45 -8.80 -4.83 1.43
CA GLY A 45 -9.78 -5.84 1.84
C GLY A 45 -10.02 -6.96 0.81
N MET A 46 -9.41 -6.89 -0.39
CA MET A 46 -9.63 -7.88 -1.44
C MET A 46 -9.26 -9.29 -1.01
N ALA A 47 -8.10 -9.45 -0.36
CA ALA A 47 -7.65 -10.76 0.12
C ALA A 47 -8.61 -11.34 1.16
N LEU A 48 -9.18 -10.50 2.04
CA LEU A 48 -10.19 -10.92 3.02
C LEU A 48 -11.46 -11.43 2.33
N TRP A 49 -11.87 -10.77 1.26
CA TRP A 49 -13.05 -11.18 0.49
C TRP A 49 -12.79 -12.45 -0.32
N ILE A 50 -11.69 -12.53 -1.04
CA ILE A 50 -11.28 -13.74 -1.79
C ILE A 50 -11.13 -14.93 -0.84
N GLY A 51 -10.50 -14.74 0.32
CA GLY A 51 -10.28 -15.75 1.36
C GLY A 51 -11.51 -16.03 2.26
N ARG A 52 -12.70 -15.50 1.91
CA ARG A 52 -13.97 -15.73 2.62
C ARG A 52 -13.98 -15.30 4.08
N GLN A 53 -13.08 -14.40 4.47
CA GLN A 53 -13.07 -13.79 5.82
C GLN A 53 -14.14 -12.70 5.94
N ILE A 54 -14.58 -12.12 4.83
CA ILE A 54 -15.78 -11.30 4.71
C ILE A 54 -16.69 -11.88 3.63
N SER A 55 -18.00 -11.82 3.85
CA SER A 55 -18.98 -12.47 2.97
C SER A 55 -19.41 -11.60 1.79
N ARG A 56 -19.28 -10.27 1.88
CA ARG A 56 -19.81 -9.33 0.90
C ARG A 56 -18.77 -8.30 0.50
N GLY A 57 -18.52 -8.17 -0.81
CA GLY A 57 -17.59 -7.18 -1.37
C GLY A 57 -18.09 -5.74 -1.27
N GLU A 58 -19.41 -5.53 -1.14
CA GLU A 58 -20.01 -4.19 -0.99
C GLU A 58 -19.55 -3.47 0.28
N GLY A 59 -19.19 -4.22 1.32
CA GLY A 59 -18.61 -3.67 2.55
C GLY A 59 -17.22 -3.03 2.36
N LEU A 60 -16.59 -3.25 1.20
CA LEU A 60 -15.31 -2.66 0.86
C LEU A 60 -15.41 -1.24 0.26
N PHE A 61 -16.60 -0.64 0.26
CA PHE A 61 -16.82 0.73 -0.19
C PHE A 61 -17.25 1.62 0.97
N TYR A 62 -16.59 2.75 1.16
CA TYR A 62 -16.93 3.71 2.23
C TYR A 62 -17.58 4.99 1.70
N SER A 63 -17.76 5.11 0.38
CA SER A 63 -18.51 6.17 -0.31
C SER A 63 -19.02 5.66 -1.64
N ASN A 64 -19.90 6.43 -2.30
CA ASN A 64 -20.38 6.16 -3.65
C ASN A 64 -20.58 7.48 -4.42
N PRO A 65 -20.79 7.45 -5.76
CA PRO A 65 -20.98 8.64 -6.58
C PRO A 65 -22.16 9.51 -6.14
N ASP A 66 -23.27 8.91 -5.69
CA ASP A 66 -24.47 9.64 -5.30
C ASP A 66 -24.25 10.48 -4.05
N ILE A 67 -23.54 9.96 -3.03
CA ILE A 67 -23.18 10.69 -1.81
C ILE A 67 -22.36 11.93 -2.17
N LEU A 68 -21.37 11.83 -3.05
CA LEU A 68 -20.55 12.97 -3.44
C LEU A 68 -21.34 13.97 -4.31
N SER A 69 -22.24 13.48 -5.15
CA SER A 69 -23.11 14.32 -5.98
C SER A 69 -24.11 15.12 -5.12
N GLN A 70 -24.70 14.50 -4.10
CA GLN A 70 -25.57 15.17 -3.14
C GLN A 70 -24.86 16.28 -2.36
N LYS A 71 -23.56 16.14 -2.13
CA LYS A 71 -22.72 17.19 -1.54
C LYS A 71 -22.37 18.32 -2.51
N GLY A 72 -22.63 18.16 -3.80
CA GLY A 72 -22.48 19.20 -4.83
C GLY A 72 -21.34 19.00 -5.83
N ALA A 73 -20.73 17.82 -5.91
CA ALA A 73 -19.78 17.50 -6.97
C ALA A 73 -20.50 16.95 -8.22
N LYS A 74 -20.00 17.25 -9.41
CA LYS A 74 -20.38 16.57 -10.65
C LYS A 74 -19.49 15.34 -10.83
N ILE A 75 -20.05 14.14 -10.67
CA ILE A 75 -19.31 12.88 -10.77
C ILE A 75 -19.55 12.22 -12.13
N CYS A 76 -18.49 12.05 -12.91
CA CYS A 76 -18.49 11.42 -14.22
C CYS A 76 -17.73 10.08 -14.14
N MET A 77 -18.47 8.99 -13.90
CA MET A 77 -17.93 7.64 -13.86
C MET A 77 -17.72 7.10 -15.27
N GLU A 78 -16.77 6.17 -15.45
CA GLU A 78 -16.40 5.58 -16.74
C GLU A 78 -15.97 6.65 -17.77
N HIS A 79 -15.25 7.65 -17.25
CA HIS A 79 -14.64 8.72 -18.03
C HIS A 79 -13.12 8.73 -17.76
N GLU A 80 -12.34 8.38 -18.77
CA GLU A 80 -10.88 8.36 -18.71
C GLU A 80 -10.29 9.68 -19.20
N VAL A 81 -9.43 10.30 -18.38
CA VAL A 81 -8.62 11.43 -18.81
C VAL A 81 -7.41 10.90 -19.58
N LEU A 82 -7.39 11.16 -20.88
CA LEU A 82 -6.36 10.69 -21.80
C LEU A 82 -5.14 11.58 -21.84
N ASN A 83 -5.33 12.89 -21.67
CA ASN A 83 -4.26 13.90 -21.76
C ASN A 83 -4.56 15.11 -20.88
N VAL A 84 -3.50 15.71 -20.35
CA VAL A 84 -3.52 16.95 -19.60
C VAL A 84 -2.65 17.98 -20.32
N ASP A 85 -3.27 19.03 -20.84
CA ASP A 85 -2.59 20.23 -21.34
C ASP A 85 -2.58 21.29 -20.23
N HIS A 86 -1.56 21.24 -19.38
CA HIS A 86 -1.46 22.15 -18.25
C HIS A 86 -1.20 23.60 -18.63
N LYS A 87 -0.65 23.87 -19.84
CA LYS A 87 -0.38 25.22 -20.34
C LYS A 87 -1.66 25.95 -20.74
N ASN A 88 -2.58 25.23 -21.38
CA ASN A 88 -3.90 25.74 -21.78
C ASN A 88 -5.00 25.42 -20.76
N LYS A 89 -4.66 24.77 -19.63
CA LYS A 89 -5.58 24.36 -18.56
C LYS A 89 -6.77 23.53 -19.11
N LYS A 90 -6.48 22.51 -19.90
CA LYS A 90 -7.45 21.60 -20.48
C LYS A 90 -7.11 20.15 -20.18
N VAL A 91 -8.15 19.33 -20.09
CA VAL A 91 -8.05 17.87 -20.07
C VAL A 91 -8.82 17.31 -21.25
N ARG A 92 -8.27 16.29 -21.91
CA ARG A 92 -9.00 15.49 -22.91
C ARG A 92 -9.55 14.25 -22.24
N VAL A 93 -10.85 14.08 -22.31
CA VAL A 93 -11.62 13.06 -21.61
C VAL A 93 -12.29 12.16 -22.63
N LYS A 94 -12.28 10.86 -22.37
CA LYS A 94 -13.04 9.84 -23.13
C LYS A 94 -14.12 9.24 -22.28
N ASN A 95 -15.36 9.27 -22.74
CA ASN A 95 -16.44 8.47 -22.18
C ASN A 95 -16.26 7.02 -22.64
N LEU A 96 -16.04 6.11 -21.69
CA LEU A 96 -15.74 4.70 -21.99
C LEU A 96 -16.98 3.90 -22.46
N LYS A 97 -18.21 4.42 -22.22
CA LYS A 97 -19.45 3.79 -22.69
C LYS A 97 -19.77 4.15 -24.15
N THR A 98 -19.61 5.43 -24.50
CA THR A 98 -19.96 5.92 -25.83
C THR A 98 -18.75 6.01 -26.76
N SER A 99 -17.53 5.91 -26.23
CA SER A 99 -16.27 6.18 -26.93
C SER A 99 -16.10 7.63 -27.40
N GLU A 100 -16.97 8.53 -27.00
CA GLU A 100 -16.87 9.96 -27.32
C GLU A 100 -15.72 10.61 -26.59
N GLU A 101 -14.93 11.43 -27.29
CA GLU A 101 -13.85 12.24 -26.72
C GLU A 101 -14.24 13.72 -26.74
N PHE A 102 -13.93 14.43 -25.66
CA PHE A 102 -14.16 15.87 -25.54
C PHE A 102 -13.07 16.54 -24.71
N GLU A 103 -12.96 17.84 -24.83
CA GLU A 103 -12.10 18.66 -23.97
C GLU A 103 -12.92 19.33 -22.87
N ASP A 104 -12.33 19.41 -21.67
CA ASP A 104 -12.87 20.21 -20.58
C ASP A 104 -11.77 21.11 -19.99
N SER A 105 -12.14 22.32 -19.57
CA SER A 105 -11.21 23.30 -19.01
C SER A 105 -11.32 23.36 -17.49
N TYR A 106 -10.23 23.75 -16.83
CA TYR A 106 -10.16 23.89 -15.38
C TYR A 106 -9.43 25.17 -14.96
N ASP A 107 -9.74 25.66 -13.77
CA ASP A 107 -8.90 26.65 -13.08
C ASP A 107 -7.79 25.96 -12.30
N LYS A 108 -8.12 24.81 -11.64
CA LYS A 108 -7.19 23.98 -10.90
C LYS A 108 -7.46 22.49 -11.16
N LEU A 109 -6.39 21.69 -11.15
CA LEU A 109 -6.45 20.26 -11.46
C LEU A 109 -5.84 19.44 -10.32
N ILE A 110 -6.49 18.33 -9.96
CA ILE A 110 -5.99 17.35 -9.00
C ILE A 110 -5.88 15.99 -9.68
N LEU A 111 -4.66 15.48 -9.76
CA LEU A 111 -4.35 14.16 -10.29
C LEU A 111 -4.33 13.13 -9.14
N ALA A 112 -5.35 12.29 -9.06
CA ALA A 112 -5.50 11.21 -8.09
C ALA A 112 -5.55 9.85 -8.80
N THR A 113 -4.75 9.70 -9.86
CA THR A 113 -4.82 8.62 -10.84
C THR A 113 -4.24 7.29 -10.34
N GLY A 114 -3.65 7.28 -9.14
CA GLY A 114 -3.19 6.09 -8.47
C GLY A 114 -2.03 5.38 -9.18
N SER A 115 -2.08 4.05 -9.16
CA SER A 115 -1.04 3.19 -9.71
C SER A 115 -1.65 2.04 -10.51
N ARG A 116 -0.87 1.48 -11.45
CA ARG A 116 -1.24 0.31 -12.27
C ARG A 116 -0.35 -0.88 -11.93
N PRO A 117 -0.87 -2.12 -11.92
CA PRO A 117 -0.06 -3.33 -11.75
C PRO A 117 1.02 -3.43 -12.83
N ILE A 118 2.16 -3.95 -12.43
CA ILE A 118 3.22 -4.32 -13.37
C ILE A 118 2.88 -5.70 -13.93
N ILE A 119 2.83 -5.80 -15.27
CA ILE A 119 2.69 -7.06 -15.98
C ILE A 119 4.09 -7.43 -16.49
N PRO A 120 4.64 -8.59 -16.11
CA PRO A 120 5.94 -9.02 -16.62
C PRO A 120 5.85 -9.28 -18.12
N LYS A 121 6.88 -8.89 -18.84
CA LYS A 121 7.01 -9.17 -20.28
C LYS A 121 7.57 -10.59 -20.49
N VAL A 122 6.82 -11.60 -20.06
CA VAL A 122 7.17 -13.01 -20.26
C VAL A 122 6.11 -13.68 -21.14
N PRO A 123 6.50 -14.67 -21.96
CA PRO A 123 5.53 -15.46 -22.74
C PRO A 123 4.43 -16.02 -21.83
N GLY A 124 3.20 -16.01 -22.30
CA GLY A 124 2.06 -16.55 -21.58
C GLY A 124 1.44 -15.65 -20.51
N SER A 125 1.94 -14.41 -20.31
CA SER A 125 1.36 -13.46 -19.32
C SER A 125 -0.07 -13.02 -19.62
N ASN A 126 -0.60 -13.35 -20.79
CA ASN A 126 -1.97 -13.06 -21.26
C ASN A 126 -2.85 -14.32 -21.41
N LEU A 127 -2.38 -15.48 -20.96
CA LEU A 127 -3.17 -16.72 -20.99
C LEU A 127 -4.42 -16.62 -20.10
N GLU A 128 -5.45 -17.40 -20.42
CA GLU A 128 -6.61 -17.54 -19.53
C GLU A 128 -6.15 -18.08 -18.16
N ASN A 129 -6.70 -17.55 -17.07
CA ASN A 129 -6.34 -17.78 -15.68
C ASN A 129 -5.00 -17.15 -15.21
N VAL A 130 -4.37 -16.28 -16.01
CA VAL A 130 -3.42 -15.30 -15.49
C VAL A 130 -4.20 -14.08 -15.01
N GLN A 131 -4.07 -13.73 -13.72
CA GLN A 131 -4.90 -12.71 -13.08
C GLN A 131 -4.06 -11.61 -12.46
N LEU A 132 -4.60 -10.38 -12.52
CA LEU A 132 -4.17 -9.24 -11.72
C LEU A 132 -5.18 -9.03 -10.59
N VAL A 133 -4.75 -8.54 -9.43
CA VAL A 133 -5.63 -8.23 -8.31
C VAL A 133 -5.36 -6.80 -7.85
N LYS A 134 -6.15 -5.85 -8.35
CA LYS A 134 -6.06 -4.41 -8.02
C LYS A 134 -7.43 -3.76 -7.90
N LEU A 135 -8.35 -4.08 -8.82
CA LEU A 135 -9.68 -3.50 -8.89
C LEU A 135 -10.71 -4.44 -8.27
N TYR A 136 -11.85 -3.89 -7.88
CA TYR A 136 -13.00 -4.66 -7.39
C TYR A 136 -13.39 -5.78 -8.37
N GLN A 137 -13.46 -5.45 -9.66
CA GLN A 137 -13.79 -6.40 -10.72
C GLN A 137 -12.79 -7.55 -10.82
N ASN A 138 -11.49 -7.29 -10.56
CA ASN A 138 -10.49 -8.36 -10.53
C ASN A 138 -10.78 -9.36 -9.41
N ALA A 139 -11.13 -8.86 -8.20
CA ALA A 139 -11.50 -9.74 -7.09
C ALA A 139 -12.74 -10.57 -7.41
N GLN A 140 -13.78 -9.96 -8.02
CA GLN A 140 -14.98 -10.67 -8.47
C GLN A 140 -14.65 -11.80 -9.46
N GLU A 141 -13.79 -11.51 -10.43
CA GLU A 141 -13.35 -12.51 -11.42
C GLU A 141 -12.58 -13.66 -10.78
N VAL A 142 -11.65 -13.37 -9.87
CA VAL A 142 -10.90 -14.38 -9.12
C VAL A 142 -11.84 -15.25 -8.30
N ILE A 143 -12.77 -14.66 -7.54
CA ILE A 143 -13.76 -15.40 -6.73
C ILE A 143 -14.58 -16.35 -7.62
N LYS A 144 -15.09 -15.86 -8.76
CA LYS A 144 -15.83 -16.68 -9.72
C LYS A 144 -15.00 -17.84 -10.27
N LYS A 145 -13.71 -17.60 -10.58
CA LYS A 145 -12.81 -18.67 -11.06
C LYS A 145 -12.55 -19.72 -9.97
N LEU A 146 -12.45 -19.32 -8.70
CA LEU A 146 -12.24 -20.25 -7.57
C LEU A 146 -13.43 -21.21 -7.34
N GLU A 147 -14.63 -20.89 -7.84
CA GLU A 147 -15.78 -21.79 -7.83
C GLU A 147 -15.60 -22.99 -8.79
N ASN A 148 -14.71 -22.90 -9.77
CA ASN A 148 -14.41 -23.97 -10.68
C ASN A 148 -13.58 -25.06 -9.94
N PRO A 149 -14.10 -26.32 -9.82
CA PRO A 149 -13.40 -27.38 -9.11
C PRO A 149 -12.08 -27.81 -9.75
N ASN A 150 -11.86 -27.45 -11.01
CA ASN A 150 -10.60 -27.74 -11.72
C ASN A 150 -9.47 -26.75 -11.36
N ILE A 151 -9.78 -25.61 -10.72
CA ILE A 151 -8.77 -24.70 -10.20
C ILE A 151 -8.34 -25.20 -8.81
N LYS A 152 -7.24 -25.94 -8.75
CA LYS A 152 -6.69 -26.54 -7.52
C LYS A 152 -5.34 -25.94 -7.15
N LYS A 153 -4.46 -25.72 -8.13
CA LYS A 153 -3.09 -25.21 -7.95
C LYS A 153 -3.02 -23.73 -8.32
N VAL A 154 -2.72 -22.89 -7.34
CA VAL A 154 -2.58 -21.44 -7.54
C VAL A 154 -1.13 -21.03 -7.30
N VAL A 155 -0.53 -20.39 -8.30
CA VAL A 155 0.81 -19.83 -8.20
C VAL A 155 0.70 -18.32 -8.06
N VAL A 156 1.21 -17.77 -6.97
CA VAL A 156 1.34 -16.33 -6.74
C VAL A 156 2.75 -15.88 -7.07
N VAL A 157 2.88 -14.98 -8.04
CA VAL A 157 4.18 -14.43 -8.47
C VAL A 157 4.36 -13.07 -7.82
N GLY A 158 5.33 -12.97 -6.91
CA GLY A 158 5.59 -11.84 -6.05
C GLY A 158 5.20 -12.09 -4.59
N ALA A 159 6.15 -11.91 -3.66
CA ALA A 159 6.01 -12.17 -2.23
C ALA A 159 6.01 -10.88 -1.38
N GLY A 160 5.50 -9.77 -1.94
CA GLY A 160 5.19 -8.55 -1.19
C GLY A 160 3.89 -8.71 -0.40
N TYR A 161 3.38 -7.63 0.22
CA TYR A 161 2.15 -7.64 1.02
C TYR A 161 0.99 -8.34 0.30
N ILE A 162 0.65 -7.88 -0.90
CA ILE A 162 -0.49 -8.40 -1.66
C ILE A 162 -0.34 -9.88 -1.98
N GLY A 163 0.89 -10.30 -2.38
CA GLY A 163 1.13 -11.69 -2.70
C GLY A 163 1.00 -12.62 -1.50
N VAL A 164 1.51 -12.21 -0.34
CA VAL A 164 1.40 -12.98 0.91
C VAL A 164 -0.04 -13.04 1.41
N GLU A 165 -0.79 -11.93 1.38
CA GLU A 165 -2.21 -11.88 1.74
C GLU A 165 -3.08 -12.74 0.81
N LEU A 166 -2.79 -12.72 -0.50
CA LEU A 166 -3.52 -13.56 -1.46
C LEU A 166 -3.17 -15.03 -1.33
N ALA A 167 -1.92 -15.36 -0.99
CA ALA A 167 -1.53 -16.75 -0.74
C ALA A 167 -2.30 -17.34 0.45
N GLU A 168 -2.44 -16.60 1.57
CA GLU A 168 -3.32 -16.96 2.68
C GLU A 168 -4.77 -17.11 2.21
N ALA A 169 -5.26 -16.16 1.41
CA ALA A 169 -6.64 -16.18 0.92
C ALA A 169 -6.96 -17.42 0.09
N PHE A 170 -6.02 -17.85 -0.77
CA PHE A 170 -6.21 -19.05 -1.59
C PHE A 170 -6.09 -20.33 -0.78
N GLU A 171 -5.18 -20.39 0.19
CA GLU A 171 -5.06 -21.54 1.09
C GLU A 171 -6.35 -21.70 1.91
N ARG A 172 -6.93 -20.62 2.45
CA ARG A 172 -8.25 -20.62 3.10
C ARG A 172 -9.39 -21.10 2.19
N CYS A 173 -9.23 -21.00 0.87
CA CYS A 173 -10.11 -21.58 -0.14
C CYS A 173 -9.72 -23.02 -0.54
N GLU A 174 -8.89 -23.69 0.27
CA GLU A 174 -8.46 -25.08 0.07
C GLU A 174 -7.72 -25.31 -1.26
N LYS A 175 -6.95 -24.30 -1.71
CA LYS A 175 -6.10 -24.42 -2.90
C LYS A 175 -4.68 -24.83 -2.50
N ASP A 176 -4.02 -25.59 -3.38
CA ASP A 176 -2.58 -25.86 -3.28
C ASP A 176 -1.81 -24.62 -3.76
N VAL A 177 -1.21 -23.88 -2.82
CA VAL A 177 -0.64 -22.56 -3.07
C VAL A 177 0.88 -22.60 -3.11
N SER A 178 1.44 -21.97 -4.14
CA SER A 178 2.88 -21.71 -4.26
C SER A 178 3.13 -20.22 -4.45
N ILE A 179 4.11 -19.68 -3.72
CA ILE A 179 4.62 -18.31 -3.93
C ILE A 179 5.97 -18.40 -4.63
N ILE A 180 6.18 -17.57 -5.68
CA ILE A 180 7.46 -17.46 -6.39
C ILE A 180 7.91 -15.99 -6.33
N ASP A 181 9.15 -15.74 -5.93
CA ASP A 181 9.73 -14.38 -5.94
C ASP A 181 11.23 -14.41 -6.24
N VAL A 182 11.72 -13.34 -6.89
CA VAL A 182 13.16 -13.11 -7.12
C VAL A 182 13.90 -12.74 -5.84
N ALA A 183 13.22 -12.21 -4.84
CA ALA A 183 13.78 -11.91 -3.55
C ALA A 183 14.15 -13.18 -2.76
N PRO A 184 15.11 -13.09 -1.83
CA PRO A 184 15.55 -14.26 -1.04
C PRO A 184 14.52 -14.71 0.00
N VAL A 185 13.54 -13.87 0.34
CA VAL A 185 12.48 -14.14 1.32
C VAL A 185 11.30 -13.19 1.08
N CYS A 186 10.09 -13.58 1.53
CA CYS A 186 8.91 -12.72 1.46
C CYS A 186 9.10 -11.42 2.26
N LEU A 187 8.38 -10.37 1.87
CA LEU A 187 8.33 -9.07 2.56
C LEU A 187 9.69 -8.36 2.76
N SER A 188 10.77 -8.81 2.11
CA SER A 188 12.13 -8.28 2.28
C SER A 188 12.30 -6.80 1.94
N THR A 189 11.37 -6.21 1.21
CA THR A 189 11.33 -4.75 0.94
C THR A 189 10.80 -3.92 2.12
N TYR A 190 10.13 -4.56 3.08
CA TYR A 190 9.43 -3.88 4.19
C TYR A 190 10.05 -4.19 5.55
N TYR A 191 10.60 -5.41 5.70
CA TYR A 191 11.12 -5.93 6.95
C TYR A 191 12.56 -6.41 6.80
N ASP A 192 13.33 -6.33 7.87
CA ASP A 192 14.63 -6.98 7.96
C ASP A 192 14.47 -8.51 8.01
N GLU A 193 15.57 -9.22 7.71
CA GLU A 193 15.58 -10.65 7.46
C GLU A 193 14.97 -11.47 8.61
N GLU A 194 15.25 -11.11 9.86
CA GLU A 194 14.74 -11.82 11.03
C GLU A 194 13.22 -11.78 11.17
N PHE A 195 12.55 -10.69 10.72
CA PHE A 195 11.10 -10.57 10.68
C PHE A 195 10.53 -11.27 9.43
N ALA A 196 11.16 -11.08 8.29
CA ALA A 196 10.79 -11.75 7.05
C ALA A 196 10.82 -13.28 7.21
N ASN A 197 11.81 -13.81 7.93
CA ASN A 197 11.91 -15.23 8.26
C ASN A 197 10.76 -15.71 9.17
N MET A 198 10.28 -14.88 10.10
CA MET A 198 9.08 -15.22 10.90
C MET A 198 7.86 -15.43 10.00
N MET A 199 7.66 -14.55 9.01
CA MET A 199 6.57 -14.70 8.04
C MET A 199 6.76 -15.93 7.15
N ARG A 200 7.98 -16.18 6.66
CA ARG A 200 8.31 -17.40 5.89
C ARG A 200 7.94 -18.66 6.67
N ASP A 201 8.31 -18.73 7.93
CA ASP A 201 8.05 -19.90 8.78
C ASP A 201 6.55 -20.03 9.11
N ASN A 202 5.84 -18.91 9.28
CA ASN A 202 4.40 -18.88 9.45
C ASN A 202 3.68 -19.40 8.20
N LEU A 203 4.03 -18.95 7.01
CA LEU A 203 3.47 -19.46 5.75
C LEU A 203 3.72 -20.95 5.56
N LYS A 204 4.94 -21.43 5.91
CA LYS A 204 5.30 -22.84 5.86
C LYS A 204 4.45 -23.69 6.80
N LYS A 205 4.17 -23.21 8.01
CA LYS A 205 3.29 -23.87 8.99
C LYS A 205 1.88 -24.09 8.44
N HIS A 206 1.42 -23.19 7.57
CA HIS A 206 0.14 -23.28 6.88
C HIS A 206 0.20 -23.87 5.47
N ASN A 207 1.22 -24.70 5.19
CA ASN A 207 1.40 -25.48 3.94
C ASN A 207 1.54 -24.64 2.65
N ILE A 208 1.81 -23.34 2.75
CA ILE A 208 2.09 -22.50 1.58
C ILE A 208 3.53 -22.80 1.10
N LYS A 209 3.65 -23.30 -0.12
CA LYS A 209 4.93 -23.58 -0.77
C LYS A 209 5.61 -22.28 -1.18
N GLN A 210 6.93 -22.20 -1.00
CA GLN A 210 7.67 -20.96 -1.17
C GLN A 210 8.92 -21.21 -2.01
N HIS A 211 9.08 -20.48 -3.12
CA HIS A 211 10.16 -20.59 -4.09
C HIS A 211 10.80 -19.21 -4.28
N TYR A 212 11.79 -18.94 -3.43
CA TYR A 212 12.48 -17.64 -3.40
C TYR A 212 13.81 -17.68 -4.18
N GLY A 213 14.25 -16.50 -4.62
CA GLY A 213 15.43 -16.35 -5.47
C GLY A 213 15.22 -16.96 -6.85
N GLU A 214 13.97 -17.01 -7.34
CA GLU A 214 13.61 -17.57 -8.64
C GLU A 214 12.91 -16.52 -9.51
N MET A 215 13.33 -16.43 -10.78
CA MET A 215 12.75 -15.51 -11.74
C MET A 215 11.84 -16.24 -12.71
N VAL A 216 10.57 -15.84 -12.77
CA VAL A 216 9.63 -16.36 -13.78
C VAL A 216 10.11 -15.97 -15.18
N LYS A 217 10.22 -16.95 -16.06
CA LYS A 217 10.66 -16.83 -17.46
C LYS A 217 9.51 -16.97 -18.44
N GLU A 218 8.54 -17.83 -18.13
CA GLU A 218 7.43 -18.16 -19.01
C GLU A 218 6.25 -18.69 -18.20
N ILE A 219 5.04 -18.48 -18.68
CA ILE A 219 3.81 -19.13 -18.22
C ILE A 219 3.33 -20.02 -19.35
N LEU A 220 3.26 -21.32 -19.12
CA LEU A 220 2.86 -22.29 -20.14
C LEU A 220 1.35 -22.45 -20.18
N GLY A 221 0.80 -22.46 -21.39
CA GLY A 221 -0.61 -22.79 -21.65
C GLY A 221 -0.82 -24.26 -22.01
N ASN A 222 -2.07 -24.71 -21.94
CA ASN A 222 -2.55 -25.93 -22.56
C ASN A 222 -3.11 -25.62 -23.97
N ASP A 223 -3.60 -26.64 -24.67
CA ASP A 223 -4.16 -26.51 -26.02
C ASP A 223 -5.41 -25.62 -26.09
N GLU A 224 -6.06 -25.36 -24.94
CA GLU A 224 -7.21 -24.46 -24.81
C GLU A 224 -6.80 -23.01 -24.51
N GLY A 225 -5.50 -22.70 -24.40
CA GLY A 225 -5.01 -21.36 -24.04
C GLY A 225 -5.12 -21.02 -22.55
N LYS A 226 -5.36 -22.01 -21.68
CA LYS A 226 -5.41 -21.86 -20.22
C LYS A 226 -4.05 -22.15 -19.60
N VAL A 227 -3.76 -21.51 -18.48
CA VAL A 227 -2.55 -21.80 -17.70
C VAL A 227 -2.45 -23.29 -17.33
N ARG A 228 -1.26 -23.87 -17.45
CA ARG A 228 -0.92 -25.21 -16.96
C ARG A 228 0.32 -25.27 -16.08
N ALA A 229 1.28 -24.33 -16.23
CA ALA A 229 2.50 -24.29 -15.43
C ALA A 229 3.18 -22.91 -15.48
N VAL A 230 4.01 -22.61 -14.47
CA VAL A 230 4.96 -21.49 -14.43
C VAL A 230 6.37 -22.01 -14.51
N VAL A 231 7.17 -21.49 -15.43
CA VAL A 231 8.59 -21.82 -15.61
C VAL A 231 9.43 -20.70 -15.03
N THR A 232 10.34 -21.04 -14.14
CA THR A 232 11.35 -20.12 -13.61
C THR A 232 12.73 -20.42 -14.24
N ASP A 233 13.74 -19.68 -13.83
CA ASP A 233 15.14 -19.96 -14.17
C ASP A 233 15.71 -21.19 -13.46
N LYS A 234 14.95 -21.85 -12.58
CA LYS A 234 15.38 -23.04 -11.84
C LYS A 234 14.48 -24.25 -12.03
N ASN A 235 13.16 -24.03 -12.05
CA ASN A 235 12.17 -25.12 -11.99
C ASN A 235 10.92 -24.83 -12.82
N THR A 236 10.03 -25.82 -12.91
CA THR A 236 8.68 -25.70 -13.48
C THR A 236 7.66 -26.11 -12.42
N TYR A 237 6.63 -25.31 -12.25
CA TYR A 237 5.58 -25.48 -11.24
C TYR A 237 4.23 -25.59 -11.94
N ASP A 238 3.50 -26.66 -11.72
CA ASP A 238 2.14 -26.80 -12.22
C ASP A 238 1.22 -25.71 -11.63
N ALA A 239 0.34 -25.16 -12.44
CA ALA A 239 -0.61 -24.15 -12.05
C ALA A 239 -1.90 -24.23 -12.88
N ASP A 240 -3.04 -24.11 -12.23
CA ASP A 240 -4.36 -23.92 -12.87
C ASP A 240 -4.72 -22.42 -12.94
N MET A 241 -4.13 -21.61 -12.05
CA MET A 241 -4.26 -20.16 -12.03
C MET A 241 -2.96 -19.50 -11.56
N VAL A 242 -2.61 -18.38 -12.16
CA VAL A 242 -1.45 -17.55 -11.81
C VAL A 242 -1.91 -16.15 -11.42
N ILE A 243 -1.43 -15.65 -10.28
CA ILE A 243 -1.69 -14.29 -9.82
C ILE A 243 -0.39 -13.49 -9.90
N LEU A 244 -0.41 -12.37 -10.63
CA LEU A 244 0.75 -11.50 -10.80
C LEU A 244 0.73 -10.36 -9.77
N CYS A 245 1.64 -10.40 -8.79
CA CYS A 245 1.76 -9.44 -7.68
C CYS A 245 3.17 -8.82 -7.61
N ILE A 246 3.82 -8.56 -8.76
CA ILE A 246 5.19 -8.08 -8.87
C ILE A 246 5.37 -6.56 -8.69
N GLY A 247 4.36 -5.89 -8.14
CA GLY A 247 4.38 -4.47 -7.81
C GLY A 247 3.55 -3.59 -8.72
N PHE A 248 3.69 -2.27 -8.54
CA PHE A 248 2.89 -1.24 -9.20
C PHE A 248 3.76 -0.12 -9.77
N ARG A 249 3.26 0.53 -10.80
CA ARG A 249 3.82 1.77 -11.35
C ARG A 249 2.82 2.91 -11.19
N PRO A 250 3.27 4.13 -10.86
CA PRO A 250 2.42 5.32 -10.86
C PRO A 250 1.71 5.51 -12.20
N ASN A 251 0.43 5.84 -12.15
CA ASN A 251 -0.36 6.10 -13.37
C ASN A 251 -0.26 7.58 -13.74
N THR A 252 0.73 7.94 -14.53
CA THR A 252 1.10 9.33 -14.85
C THR A 252 1.28 9.61 -16.35
N SER A 253 0.90 8.67 -17.21
CA SER A 253 1.12 8.76 -18.67
C SER A 253 0.32 9.88 -19.35
N MET A 254 -0.78 10.34 -18.72
CA MET A 254 -1.63 11.41 -19.25
C MET A 254 -1.00 12.82 -19.14
N ALA A 255 0.08 12.99 -18.36
CA ALA A 255 0.77 14.27 -18.15
C ALA A 255 2.29 14.07 -18.19
N ASN A 256 2.87 13.97 -19.40
CA ASN A 256 4.28 13.60 -19.58
C ASN A 256 5.25 14.76 -19.35
N ASP A 257 4.81 15.98 -19.47
CA ASP A 257 5.61 17.22 -19.34
C ASP A 257 5.65 17.79 -17.91
N ILE A 258 5.01 17.13 -16.94
CA ILE A 258 5.13 17.42 -15.50
C ILE A 258 6.29 16.61 -14.91
N GLU A 259 7.10 17.25 -14.06
CA GLU A 259 8.26 16.60 -13.43
C GLU A 259 7.91 15.32 -12.67
N LYS A 260 8.77 14.32 -12.84
CA LYS A 260 8.57 12.99 -12.26
C LYS A 260 9.77 12.50 -11.47
N PHE A 261 9.49 11.74 -10.43
CA PHE A 261 10.48 10.96 -9.69
C PHE A 261 10.99 9.79 -10.54
N LYS A 262 12.12 9.18 -10.13
CA LYS A 262 12.80 8.07 -10.87
C LYS A 262 11.90 6.88 -11.25
N ASN A 263 10.80 6.64 -10.51
CA ASN A 263 9.84 5.58 -10.82
C ASN A 263 8.63 6.04 -11.64
N GLY A 264 8.58 7.30 -12.04
CA GLY A 264 7.52 7.90 -12.82
C GLY A 264 6.41 8.59 -12.01
N ALA A 265 6.45 8.60 -10.67
CA ALA A 265 5.52 9.36 -9.84
C ALA A 265 5.70 10.87 -10.02
N PHE A 266 4.62 11.65 -9.98
CA PHE A 266 4.73 13.11 -10.01
C PHE A 266 5.50 13.61 -8.80
N LEU A 267 6.51 14.45 -9.04
CA LEU A 267 7.18 15.19 -7.98
C LEU A 267 6.26 16.28 -7.45
N VAL A 268 6.01 16.28 -6.15
CA VAL A 268 5.18 17.30 -5.50
C VAL A 268 5.93 17.93 -4.33
N ASP A 269 5.53 19.16 -4.00
CA ASP A 269 5.95 19.83 -2.77
C ASP A 269 5.10 19.36 -1.56
N ARG A 270 5.37 19.94 -0.37
CA ARG A 270 4.60 19.64 0.84
C ARG A 270 3.13 20.09 0.78
N ARG A 271 2.73 20.86 -0.22
CA ARG A 271 1.35 21.28 -0.48
C ARG A 271 0.66 20.41 -1.51
N GLN A 272 1.32 19.35 -1.98
CA GLN A 272 0.90 18.46 -3.07
C GLN A 272 0.86 19.14 -4.44
N GLN A 273 1.52 20.30 -4.61
CA GLN A 273 1.62 20.98 -5.88
C GLN A 273 2.74 20.36 -6.72
N THR A 274 2.48 20.14 -8.00
CA THR A 274 3.46 19.67 -9.00
C THR A 274 4.32 20.83 -9.53
N SER A 275 5.23 20.54 -10.45
CA SER A 275 5.98 21.57 -11.20
C SER A 275 5.08 22.43 -12.11
N ALA A 276 3.87 21.96 -12.46
CA ALA A 276 2.91 22.71 -13.24
C ALA A 276 2.03 23.57 -12.32
N LYS A 277 1.88 24.85 -12.66
CA LYS A 277 1.05 25.81 -11.92
C LYS A 277 -0.41 25.33 -11.89
N ASP A 278 -1.05 25.44 -10.72
CA ASP A 278 -2.44 25.05 -10.49
C ASP A 278 -2.76 23.55 -10.70
N VAL A 279 -1.71 22.70 -10.78
CA VAL A 279 -1.84 21.26 -10.88
C VAL A 279 -1.27 20.58 -9.64
N TYR A 280 -2.08 19.76 -8.99
CA TYR A 280 -1.75 19.00 -7.78
C TYR A 280 -1.78 17.50 -8.09
N ALA A 281 -0.98 16.72 -7.37
CA ALA A 281 -1.00 15.25 -7.49
C ALA A 281 -1.00 14.61 -6.10
N ILE A 282 -1.83 13.56 -5.93
CA ILE A 282 -2.10 12.92 -4.63
C ILE A 282 -2.19 11.40 -4.76
N GLY A 283 -1.97 10.71 -3.66
CA GLY A 283 -2.01 9.24 -3.60
C GLY A 283 -0.88 8.60 -4.37
N ASP A 284 -1.11 7.38 -4.86
CA ASP A 284 -0.07 6.52 -5.47
C ASP A 284 0.51 7.05 -6.79
N CYS A 285 -0.01 8.12 -7.38
CA CYS A 285 0.61 8.73 -8.55
C CYS A 285 1.66 9.79 -8.18
N ALA A 286 1.81 10.15 -6.90
CA ALA A 286 2.66 11.24 -6.42
C ALA A 286 3.69 10.76 -5.38
N THR A 287 4.76 11.56 -5.21
CA THR A 287 5.72 11.41 -4.12
C THR A 287 5.16 11.93 -2.81
N VAL A 288 5.81 11.55 -1.70
CA VAL A 288 5.58 12.07 -0.35
C VAL A 288 6.89 12.54 0.25
N TYR A 289 6.84 13.39 1.27
CA TYR A 289 8.01 13.73 2.06
C TYR A 289 8.20 12.71 3.18
N ASP A 290 9.33 12.01 3.19
CA ASP A 290 9.69 10.99 4.16
C ASP A 290 10.52 11.62 5.31
N ASN A 291 10.01 11.56 6.53
CA ASN A 291 10.66 12.14 7.69
C ASN A 291 11.90 11.37 8.15
N ALA A 292 12.01 10.09 7.83
CA ALA A 292 13.20 9.31 8.18
C ALA A 292 14.41 9.66 7.30
N THR A 293 14.17 10.02 6.03
CA THR A 293 15.23 10.41 5.09
C THR A 293 15.35 11.91 4.89
N ASN A 294 14.36 12.69 5.34
CA ASN A 294 14.20 14.12 5.06
C ASN A 294 14.15 14.45 3.55
N GLU A 295 13.66 13.54 2.72
CA GLU A 295 13.62 13.66 1.27
C GLU A 295 12.24 13.29 0.70
N ARG A 296 12.04 13.63 -0.59
CA ARG A 296 10.88 13.13 -1.33
C ARG A 296 11.12 11.66 -1.69
N GLN A 297 10.16 10.82 -1.34
CA GLN A 297 10.18 9.39 -1.61
C GLN A 297 8.86 8.93 -2.22
N TYR A 298 8.86 7.72 -2.78
CA TYR A 298 7.64 7.06 -3.23
C TYR A 298 7.22 6.01 -2.20
N ILE A 299 6.14 6.29 -1.47
CA ILE A 299 5.58 5.40 -0.43
C ILE A 299 4.07 5.31 -0.64
N ALA A 300 3.65 4.34 -1.45
CA ALA A 300 2.26 4.12 -1.84
C ALA A 300 1.51 3.35 -0.74
N LEU A 301 0.79 4.07 0.10
CA LEU A 301 -0.05 3.54 1.17
C LEU A 301 -1.39 4.30 1.20
N ALA A 302 -2.49 3.58 1.46
CA ALA A 302 -3.83 4.16 1.50
C ALA A 302 -3.95 5.33 2.50
N THR A 303 -3.29 5.23 3.66
CA THR A 303 -3.26 6.30 4.67
C THR A 303 -2.49 7.54 4.21
N ASN A 304 -1.42 7.37 3.43
CA ASN A 304 -0.69 8.48 2.80
C ASN A 304 -1.56 9.12 1.71
N ALA A 305 -2.27 8.30 0.93
CA ALA A 305 -3.20 8.77 -0.09
C ALA A 305 -4.28 9.67 0.50
N VAL A 306 -4.95 9.23 1.58
CA VAL A 306 -5.97 10.03 2.29
C VAL A 306 -5.38 11.35 2.78
N ARG A 307 -4.25 11.35 3.50
CA ARG A 307 -3.62 12.58 4.01
C ARG A 307 -3.22 13.54 2.90
N SER A 308 -2.67 13.04 1.79
CA SER A 308 -2.34 13.88 0.63
C SER A 308 -3.57 14.52 0.01
N GLY A 309 -4.71 13.79 -0.02
CA GLY A 309 -6.00 14.31 -0.46
C GLY A 309 -6.49 15.47 0.40
N VAL A 310 -6.42 15.35 1.73
CA VAL A 310 -6.78 16.43 2.67
C VAL A 310 -5.90 17.66 2.46
N VAL A 311 -4.58 17.49 2.37
CA VAL A 311 -3.63 18.59 2.15
C VAL A 311 -3.91 19.31 0.84
N ALA A 312 -4.08 18.56 -0.27
CA ALA A 312 -4.37 19.15 -1.56
C ALA A 312 -5.71 19.92 -1.58
N ALA A 313 -6.75 19.37 -0.95
CA ALA A 313 -8.06 20.00 -0.88
C ALA A 313 -7.99 21.41 -0.27
N HIS A 314 -7.30 21.57 0.86
CA HIS A 314 -7.12 22.87 1.49
C HIS A 314 -6.34 23.84 0.59
N ASN A 315 -5.26 23.39 -0.02
CA ASN A 315 -4.43 24.24 -0.89
C ASN A 315 -5.16 24.68 -2.17
N VAL A 316 -5.88 23.76 -2.78
CA VAL A 316 -6.71 24.05 -3.96
C VAL A 316 -7.80 25.09 -3.63
N CYS A 317 -8.36 25.04 -2.43
CA CYS A 317 -9.37 26.00 -1.96
C CYS A 317 -8.77 27.27 -1.35
N GLY A 318 -7.44 27.48 -1.44
CA GLY A 318 -6.78 28.73 -1.06
C GLY A 318 -6.25 28.80 0.38
N LYS A 319 -6.46 27.77 1.21
CA LYS A 319 -5.86 27.68 2.54
C LYS A 319 -4.50 26.99 2.46
N LYS A 320 -3.44 27.68 2.81
CA LYS A 320 -2.09 27.13 2.83
C LYS A 320 -1.95 26.08 3.96
N LEU A 321 -1.78 24.83 3.57
CA LEU A 321 -1.54 23.72 4.47
C LEU A 321 -0.38 22.88 3.93
N GLU A 322 0.63 22.64 4.74
CA GLU A 322 1.77 21.77 4.38
C GLU A 322 1.65 20.41 5.06
N SER A 323 2.00 19.37 4.32
CA SER A 323 2.18 18.04 4.89
C SER A 323 3.32 18.05 5.91
N ILE A 324 3.10 17.45 7.06
CA ILE A 324 4.14 17.24 8.07
C ILE A 324 5.11 16.10 7.70
N GLY A 325 4.90 15.46 6.55
CA GLY A 325 5.65 14.29 6.12
C GLY A 325 4.99 12.96 6.56
N VAL A 326 5.64 11.88 6.20
CA VAL A 326 5.18 10.51 6.49
C VAL A 326 6.37 9.64 6.92
N GLN A 327 6.11 8.49 7.53
CA GLN A 327 7.11 7.51 7.92
C GLN A 327 6.89 6.14 7.25
N GLY A 328 5.85 6.00 6.44
CA GLY A 328 5.51 4.74 5.78
C GLY A 328 5.02 3.66 6.75
N SER A 329 4.32 4.05 7.81
CA SER A 329 3.76 3.10 8.78
C SER A 329 2.80 2.13 8.10
N ASN A 330 3.02 0.84 8.31
CA ASN A 330 2.27 -0.24 7.67
C ASN A 330 2.22 -1.47 8.59
N GLY A 331 1.37 -2.43 8.25
CA GLY A 331 1.24 -3.68 8.99
C GLY A 331 0.62 -4.78 8.14
N ILE A 332 0.85 -6.02 8.54
CA ILE A 332 0.30 -7.23 7.93
C ILE A 332 -0.11 -8.21 9.03
N SER A 333 -1.22 -8.90 8.81
CA SER A 333 -1.69 -9.97 9.67
C SER A 333 -1.98 -11.19 8.80
N ILE A 334 -1.23 -12.27 9.02
CA ILE A 334 -1.35 -13.54 8.29
C ILE A 334 -1.52 -14.65 9.32
N TYR A 335 -2.66 -15.30 9.31
CA TYR A 335 -3.07 -16.25 10.36
C TYR A 335 -2.87 -15.64 11.75
N GLU A 336 -2.05 -16.28 12.58
CA GLU A 336 -1.76 -15.80 13.93
C GLU A 336 -0.70 -14.69 14.00
N LEU A 337 0.18 -14.56 13.00
CA LEU A 337 1.29 -13.61 13.03
C LEU A 337 0.88 -12.21 12.58
N LYS A 338 1.14 -11.21 13.41
CA LYS A 338 0.97 -9.80 13.14
C LYS A 338 2.33 -9.13 13.12
N MET A 339 2.59 -8.35 12.08
CA MET A 339 3.83 -7.61 11.91
C MET A 339 3.52 -6.17 11.53
N VAL A 340 4.21 -5.22 12.15
CA VAL A 340 4.06 -3.80 11.87
C VAL A 340 5.43 -3.14 11.73
N SER A 341 5.53 -2.13 10.88
CA SER A 341 6.75 -1.37 10.70
C SER A 341 6.48 0.11 10.43
N THR A 342 7.47 0.95 10.70
CA THR A 342 7.47 2.38 10.39
C THR A 342 8.89 2.87 10.16
N GLY A 343 9.09 3.84 9.29
CA GLY A 343 10.39 4.38 8.94
C GLY A 343 11.24 3.41 8.13
N LEU A 344 12.52 3.36 8.42
CA LEU A 344 13.51 2.57 7.69
C LEU A 344 13.78 1.22 8.37
N SER A 345 13.84 0.15 7.58
CA SER A 345 14.54 -1.05 8.00
C SER A 345 16.06 -0.82 7.99
N GLU A 346 16.82 -1.62 8.73
CA GLU A 346 18.29 -1.56 8.72
C GLU A 346 18.82 -1.77 7.30
N ALA A 347 18.31 -2.78 6.61
CA ALA A 347 18.72 -3.09 5.24
C ALA A 347 18.49 -1.91 4.29
N ARG A 348 17.33 -1.23 4.39
CA ARG A 348 17.03 -0.06 3.57
C ARG A 348 17.91 1.13 3.91
N ALA A 349 18.13 1.42 5.19
CA ALA A 349 19.03 2.50 5.63
C ALA A 349 20.45 2.30 5.12
N LYS A 350 21.01 1.08 5.26
CA LYS A 350 22.32 0.71 4.73
C LYS A 350 22.40 0.82 3.20
N ALA A 351 21.38 0.37 2.48
CA ALA A 351 21.33 0.49 1.02
C ALA A 351 21.28 1.96 0.54
N MET A 352 20.82 2.87 1.38
CA MET A 352 20.87 4.33 1.14
C MET A 352 22.19 4.98 1.58
N GLY A 353 23.15 4.20 2.09
CA GLY A 353 24.46 4.71 2.58
C GLY A 353 24.38 5.41 3.93
N MET A 354 23.30 5.23 4.70
CA MET A 354 23.15 5.83 6.02
C MET A 354 23.95 5.03 7.06
N ASN A 355 24.60 5.74 7.99
CA ASN A 355 25.28 5.12 9.11
C ASN A 355 24.29 4.97 10.28
N VAL A 356 23.85 3.74 10.50
CA VAL A 356 22.81 3.43 11.49
C VAL A 356 23.27 2.34 12.46
N ASN A 357 22.79 2.45 13.70
CA ASN A 357 22.83 1.40 14.70
C ASN A 357 21.43 0.77 14.84
N THR A 358 21.40 -0.42 15.41
CA THR A 358 20.15 -1.14 15.70
C THR A 358 20.18 -1.71 17.11
N THR A 359 19.01 -1.85 17.69
CA THR A 359 18.80 -2.60 18.92
C THR A 359 17.58 -3.50 18.72
N SER A 360 17.61 -4.70 19.32
CA SER A 360 16.53 -5.68 19.23
C SER A 360 16.24 -6.28 20.59
N PHE A 361 14.98 -6.60 20.84
CA PHE A 361 14.54 -7.27 22.05
C PHE A 361 13.40 -8.23 21.76
N GLU A 362 13.34 -9.33 22.49
CA GLU A 362 12.25 -10.29 22.40
C GLU A 362 11.92 -10.83 23.80
N ASP A 363 10.65 -10.73 24.20
CA ASP A 363 10.17 -11.29 25.47
C ASP A 363 8.66 -11.51 25.43
N LEU A 364 8.11 -12.19 26.43
CA LEU A 364 6.68 -12.29 26.66
C LEU A 364 6.09 -10.89 26.90
N GLN A 365 4.89 -10.64 26.35
CA GLN A 365 4.25 -9.33 26.50
C GLN A 365 3.85 -9.05 27.96
N LYS A 366 3.34 -10.05 28.65
CA LYS A 366 2.84 -9.97 30.03
C LYS A 366 3.75 -10.73 30.99
N PRO A 367 3.68 -10.47 32.30
CA PRO A 367 4.40 -11.26 33.30
C PRO A 367 4.01 -12.75 33.22
N GLU A 368 4.98 -13.61 33.54
CA GLU A 368 4.81 -15.08 33.47
C GLU A 368 3.77 -15.63 34.46
N PHE A 369 3.51 -14.90 35.55
CA PHE A 369 2.48 -15.28 36.53
C PHE A 369 1.05 -15.08 36.04
N MET A 370 0.86 -14.44 34.88
CA MET A 370 -0.48 -14.27 34.31
C MET A 370 -0.99 -15.58 33.68
N GLU A 371 -2.05 -16.14 34.25
CA GLU A 371 -2.70 -17.36 33.76
C GLU A 371 -3.63 -17.04 32.56
N CYS A 372 -3.04 -16.56 31.45
CA CYS A 372 -3.73 -16.23 30.23
C CYS A 372 -2.83 -16.47 29.03
N GLU A 373 -3.40 -16.39 27.82
CA GLU A 373 -2.57 -16.41 26.62
C GLU A 373 -1.53 -15.28 26.67
N ASN A 374 -0.26 -15.65 26.52
CA ASN A 374 0.86 -14.74 26.63
C ASN A 374 1.91 -15.09 25.57
N LYS A 375 2.00 -14.29 24.54
CA LYS A 375 2.89 -14.49 23.40
C LYS A 375 4.09 -13.57 23.47
N LYS A 376 5.16 -14.00 22.82
CA LYS A 376 6.34 -13.16 22.65
C LYS A 376 6.08 -11.97 21.74
N VAL A 377 6.72 -10.86 22.04
CA VAL A 377 6.83 -9.69 21.18
C VAL A 377 8.29 -9.52 20.82
N LYS A 378 8.58 -9.48 19.53
CA LYS A 378 9.89 -9.15 18.99
C LYS A 378 9.87 -7.73 18.45
N ILE A 379 10.87 -6.93 18.83
CA ILE A 379 11.03 -5.56 18.35
C ILE A 379 12.45 -5.34 17.87
N LYS A 380 12.60 -4.50 16.83
CA LYS A 380 13.88 -3.95 16.40
C LYS A 380 13.70 -2.46 16.15
N ILE A 381 14.66 -1.66 16.59
CA ILE A 381 14.70 -0.21 16.41
C ILE A 381 15.95 0.14 15.61
N VAL A 382 15.81 0.98 14.60
CA VAL A 382 16.89 1.55 13.80
C VAL A 382 17.05 3.01 14.17
N TYR A 383 18.27 3.44 14.46
CA TYR A 383 18.55 4.83 14.82
C TYR A 383 19.88 5.31 14.19
N ASP A 384 19.99 6.60 13.98
CA ASP A 384 21.19 7.23 13.42
C ASP A 384 22.37 7.09 14.41
N SER A 385 23.53 6.65 13.93
CA SER A 385 24.68 6.34 14.78
C SER A 385 25.35 7.56 15.43
N ALA A 386 25.16 8.75 14.87
CA ALA A 386 25.77 9.99 15.36
C ALA A 386 24.81 10.83 16.22
N THR A 387 23.54 10.92 15.82
CA THR A 387 22.54 11.75 16.51
C THR A 387 21.64 10.96 17.45
N HIS A 388 21.66 9.64 17.34
CA HIS A 388 20.81 8.69 18.07
C HIS A 388 19.30 8.87 17.77
N VAL A 389 18.94 9.66 16.78
CA VAL A 389 17.53 9.86 16.36
C VAL A 389 16.97 8.57 15.79
N ILE A 390 15.78 8.19 16.22
CA ILE A 390 15.07 7.00 15.74
C ILE A 390 14.67 7.23 14.28
N LEU A 391 15.00 6.25 13.43
CA LEU A 391 14.75 6.27 11.99
C LEU A 391 13.76 5.20 11.55
N GLY A 392 13.58 4.15 12.37
CA GLY A 392 12.66 3.08 12.05
C GLY A 392 12.42 2.13 13.19
N ALA A 393 11.32 1.37 13.10
CA ALA A 393 11.02 0.28 14.01
C ALA A 393 10.20 -0.81 13.32
N GLN A 394 10.39 -2.05 13.78
CA GLN A 394 9.64 -3.24 13.36
C GLN A 394 9.22 -4.01 14.61
N ILE A 395 7.96 -4.47 14.64
CA ILE A 395 7.41 -5.24 15.75
C ILE A 395 6.66 -6.44 15.17
N ALA A 396 6.82 -7.61 15.79
CA ALA A 396 6.10 -8.83 15.43
C ALA A 396 5.61 -9.57 16.68
N SER A 397 4.39 -10.10 16.62
CA SER A 397 3.80 -10.93 17.66
C SER A 397 2.59 -11.71 17.13
N GLU A 398 2.20 -12.78 17.83
CA GLU A 398 0.88 -13.39 17.65
C GLU A 398 -0.22 -12.57 18.37
N HIS A 399 0.12 -11.73 19.36
CA HIS A 399 -0.79 -10.73 19.90
C HIS A 399 -0.94 -9.53 18.98
N ASP A 400 -2.05 -8.80 19.12
CA ASP A 400 -2.18 -7.49 18.47
C ASP A 400 -1.35 -6.44 19.23
N VAL A 401 -0.22 -6.10 18.64
CA VAL A 401 0.71 -5.06 19.09
C VAL A 401 0.76 -3.88 18.12
N SER A 402 -0.19 -3.81 17.18
CA SER A 402 -0.17 -2.86 16.06
C SER A 402 -0.13 -1.40 16.51
N MET A 403 -0.83 -1.06 17.59
CA MET A 403 -0.86 0.33 18.08
C MET A 403 0.50 0.83 18.58
N ALA A 404 1.40 -0.06 19.00
CA ALA A 404 2.74 0.33 19.48
C ALA A 404 3.59 0.99 18.39
N ILE A 405 3.35 0.67 17.10
CA ILE A 405 4.13 1.25 16.00
C ILE A 405 3.88 2.77 15.84
N HIS A 406 2.76 3.28 16.30
CA HIS A 406 2.43 4.70 16.19
C HIS A 406 3.27 5.58 17.13
N LEU A 407 3.76 5.02 18.26
CA LEU A 407 4.75 5.69 19.11
C LEU A 407 6.03 5.96 18.30
N PHE A 408 6.51 4.97 17.55
CA PHE A 408 7.70 5.10 16.71
C PHE A 408 7.48 6.03 15.51
N SER A 409 6.28 6.00 14.92
CA SER A 409 5.92 6.95 13.86
C SER A 409 6.02 8.40 14.36
N LEU A 410 5.48 8.68 15.55
CA LEU A 410 5.61 10.00 16.18
C LEU A 410 7.05 10.30 16.57
N ALA A 411 7.79 9.33 17.11
CA ALA A 411 9.18 9.50 17.49
C ALA A 411 10.08 9.90 16.30
N ILE A 412 9.88 9.30 15.13
CA ILE A 412 10.60 9.68 13.90
C ILE A 412 10.22 11.09 13.47
N GLN A 413 8.92 11.41 13.46
CA GLN A 413 8.42 12.74 13.07
C GLN A 413 9.02 13.84 13.96
N GLU A 414 9.07 13.62 15.27
CA GLU A 414 9.54 14.59 16.27
C GLU A 414 11.05 14.43 16.58
N LYS A 415 11.78 13.61 15.81
CA LYS A 415 13.22 13.37 15.94
C LYS A 415 13.63 12.99 17.36
N VAL A 416 12.86 12.09 17.99
CA VAL A 416 13.14 11.56 19.33
C VAL A 416 14.37 10.66 19.27
N THR A 417 15.27 10.78 20.25
CA THR A 417 16.45 9.91 20.34
C THR A 417 16.13 8.62 21.10
N ILE A 418 16.98 7.60 20.94
CA ILE A 418 16.79 6.31 21.59
C ILE A 418 16.84 6.41 23.12
N GLU A 419 17.65 7.32 23.69
CA GLU A 419 17.74 7.55 25.14
C GLU A 419 16.45 8.19 25.69
N LYS A 420 15.83 9.12 24.93
CA LYS A 420 14.53 9.68 25.32
C LYS A 420 13.45 8.60 25.32
N LEU A 421 13.47 7.70 24.33
CA LEU A 421 12.52 6.58 24.27
C LEU A 421 12.71 5.64 25.45
N ALA A 422 13.97 5.35 25.86
CA ALA A 422 14.30 4.49 26.99
C ALA A 422 13.72 4.98 28.33
N LEU A 423 13.52 6.30 28.47
CA LEU A 423 13.01 6.96 29.67
C LEU A 423 11.57 7.48 29.50
N THR A 424 10.89 7.12 28.40
CA THR A 424 9.50 7.52 28.19
C THR A 424 8.61 6.88 29.27
N ASP A 425 7.67 7.69 29.81
CA ASP A 425 6.65 7.22 30.75
C ASP A 425 5.68 6.26 30.08
N ILE A 426 5.95 4.96 30.23
CA ILE A 426 5.10 3.86 29.76
C ILE A 426 4.53 3.16 30.98
N PHE A 427 3.21 3.18 31.13
CA PHE A 427 2.54 2.58 32.29
C PHE A 427 2.76 1.07 32.37
N PHE A 428 2.70 0.55 33.59
CA PHE A 428 2.66 -0.88 33.87
C PHE A 428 1.32 -1.32 34.47
N LEU A 429 0.77 -2.38 33.88
CA LEU A 429 -0.28 -3.19 34.50
C LEU A 429 -0.13 -4.63 33.99
N PRO A 430 -0.14 -5.66 34.87
CA PRO A 430 0.12 -7.06 34.48
C PRO A 430 -0.77 -7.56 33.33
N HIS A 431 -1.99 -7.05 33.22
CA HIS A 431 -2.92 -7.40 32.13
C HIS A 431 -2.44 -6.98 30.75
N PHE A 432 -1.54 -6.01 30.64
CA PHE A 432 -1.11 -5.41 29.38
C PHE A 432 0.36 -5.62 29.07
N ASN A 433 1.25 -5.44 30.05
CA ASN A 433 2.68 -5.46 29.82
C ASN A 433 3.48 -5.84 31.09
N LYS A 434 4.82 -5.94 30.93
CA LYS A 434 5.78 -6.07 32.03
C LYS A 434 6.18 -4.68 32.53
N PRO A 435 6.73 -4.55 33.78
CA PRO A 435 7.29 -3.29 34.29
C PRO A 435 8.38 -2.74 33.37
N TYR A 436 9.25 -3.61 32.85
CA TYR A 436 10.21 -3.34 31.79
C TYR A 436 9.67 -3.93 30.50
N ASN A 437 8.81 -3.17 29.81
CA ASN A 437 8.19 -3.65 28.59
C ASN A 437 9.19 -3.73 27.42
N TYR A 438 8.79 -4.40 26.36
CA TYR A 438 9.66 -4.67 25.22
C TYR A 438 10.18 -3.39 24.52
N ILE A 439 9.44 -2.26 24.56
CA ILE A 439 9.86 -0.98 23.97
C ILE A 439 11.01 -0.38 24.80
N THR A 440 10.78 -0.26 26.11
CA THR A 440 11.79 0.26 27.06
C THR A 440 13.05 -0.60 27.04
N MET A 441 12.88 -1.94 27.06
CA MET A 441 14.02 -2.87 27.07
C MET A 441 14.84 -2.79 25.79
N ALA A 442 14.18 -2.69 24.62
CA ALA A 442 14.88 -2.50 23.35
C ALA A 442 15.68 -1.19 23.34
N ALA A 443 15.10 -0.10 23.86
CA ALA A 443 15.78 1.19 23.91
C ALA A 443 16.94 1.23 24.93
N LEU A 444 16.78 0.60 26.09
CA LEU A 444 17.83 0.51 27.11
C LEU A 444 19.05 -0.34 26.70
N GLN A 445 18.86 -1.28 25.76
CA GLN A 445 19.96 -2.12 25.24
C GLN A 445 20.71 -1.45 24.09
N ALA A 446 20.29 -0.27 23.63
CA ALA A 446 20.97 0.48 22.58
C ALA A 446 22.39 0.89 23.07
N LYS A 447 23.37 0.81 22.13
CA LYS A 447 24.78 1.12 22.38
C LYS A 447 25.22 2.36 21.64
#